data_73e5d940172e46da87faed8d46c6092d
#
_entry.id   73e5d940172e46da87faed8d46c6092d
#
_cell.length_a   1.000
_cell.length_b   1.000
_cell.length_c   1.000
_cell.angle_alpha   90.00
_cell.angle_beta   90.00
_cell.angle_gamma   90.00
#
_symmetry.space_group_name_H-M   'P 1'
#
loop_
_entity.id
_entity.type
_entity.pdbx_description
1 polymer ?
#
loop_
_entity_poly.entity_id
_entity_poly.type
_entity_poly.pdbx_seq_one_letter_code
_entity_poly.pdbx_strand_id
1 'polypeptide(L)'
;DVLKLGISNGDYVCYDPKTVVTDSGFLKSRFIDDKGSVCAILAVLEYMSSNKILPKYDTMVYFTNYEEVGHGAATITGVDEFVAVDMGCVGLDLAGNEYSVSICAKDSSGPYNYELTTKLIELAKNNKLNYVVDIFPYYSSDVSASLRSGLDCKGALIGSGVCASHGMERTHLDGLFNTMKLLYLY
;
A
#
# COMPACT_ATOMS: atom_id res chain seq x y z
N ASP A 1 13.89 -29.38 -21.78
CA ASP A 1 14.07 -28.09 -22.50
C ASP A 1 14.42 -26.96 -21.58
N VAL A 2 13.90 -26.92 -20.32
CA VAL A 2 14.20 -25.90 -19.30
C VAL A 2 15.71 -25.89 -19.00
N LEU A 3 16.31 -27.05 -18.82
CA LEU A 3 17.76 -27.18 -18.56
C LEU A 3 18.63 -26.63 -19.70
N LYS A 4 18.14 -26.70 -20.96
CA LYS A 4 18.85 -26.12 -22.12
C LYS A 4 18.89 -24.59 -22.09
N LEU A 5 17.96 -23.98 -21.36
CA LEU A 5 17.91 -22.54 -21.12
C LEU A 5 18.77 -22.11 -19.91
N GLY A 6 19.45 -23.05 -19.26
CA GLY A 6 20.26 -22.82 -18.10
C GLY A 6 19.46 -22.62 -16.80
N ILE A 7 18.17 -22.97 -16.81
CA ILE A 7 17.28 -22.84 -15.65
C ILE A 7 17.40 -24.10 -14.79
N SER A 8 17.62 -23.92 -13.51
CA SER A 8 17.84 -24.97 -12.52
C SER A 8 16.83 -24.90 -11.38
N ASN A 9 16.79 -25.95 -10.56
CA ASN A 9 16.00 -25.91 -9.33
C ASN A 9 16.51 -24.79 -8.41
N GLY A 10 15.58 -23.94 -7.93
CA GLY A 10 15.90 -22.77 -7.12
C GLY A 10 15.93 -21.46 -7.89
N ASP A 11 15.87 -21.48 -9.22
CA ASP A 11 15.77 -20.27 -10.02
C ASP A 11 14.36 -19.69 -9.99
N TYR A 12 14.27 -18.36 -10.02
CA TYR A 12 13.01 -17.64 -10.07
C TYR A 12 12.57 -17.46 -11.51
N VAL A 13 11.28 -17.68 -11.76
CA VAL A 13 10.63 -17.41 -13.04
C VAL A 13 9.55 -16.36 -12.80
N CYS A 14 9.75 -15.15 -13.32
CA CYS A 14 8.80 -14.06 -13.20
C CYS A 14 8.05 -13.90 -14.53
N TYR A 15 6.73 -13.72 -14.44
CA TYR A 15 5.95 -13.35 -15.63
C TYR A 15 6.27 -11.92 -16.05
N ASP A 16 6.24 -11.66 -17.34
CA ASP A 16 6.29 -10.30 -17.87
C ASP A 16 5.14 -9.46 -17.29
N PRO A 17 5.41 -8.29 -16.70
CA PRO A 17 4.41 -7.41 -16.14
C PRO A 17 3.31 -7.00 -17.11
N LYS A 18 3.62 -6.85 -18.39
CA LYS A 18 2.69 -6.44 -19.45
C LYS A 18 1.87 -5.22 -19.06
N THR A 19 2.55 -4.21 -18.57
CA THR A 19 1.92 -3.00 -18.04
C THR A 19 1.17 -2.25 -19.15
N VAL A 20 -0.10 -1.99 -18.91
CA VAL A 20 -0.99 -1.25 -19.80
C VAL A 20 -1.81 -0.25 -19.01
N VAL A 21 -1.83 0.99 -19.46
CA VAL A 21 -2.80 2.01 -19.02
C VAL A 21 -3.85 2.13 -20.12
N THR A 22 -5.11 1.91 -19.76
CA THR A 22 -6.23 2.02 -20.70
C THR A 22 -6.72 3.47 -20.82
N ASP A 23 -7.39 3.81 -21.91
CA ASP A 23 -8.00 5.14 -22.11
C ASP A 23 -9.05 5.47 -21.02
N SER A 24 -9.63 4.45 -20.39
CA SER A 24 -10.58 4.60 -19.27
C SER A 24 -9.90 4.72 -17.91
N GLY A 25 -8.57 4.83 -17.84
CA GLY A 25 -7.82 5.06 -16.60
C GLY A 25 -7.46 3.81 -15.80
N PHE A 26 -7.75 2.60 -16.29
CA PHE A 26 -7.29 1.39 -15.61
C PHE A 26 -5.81 1.13 -15.90
N LEU A 27 -5.08 0.85 -14.85
CA LEU A 27 -3.73 0.28 -14.89
C LEU A 27 -3.83 -1.23 -14.69
N LYS A 28 -3.30 -1.99 -15.64
CA LYS A 28 -3.15 -3.45 -15.56
C LYS A 28 -1.68 -3.81 -15.63
N SER A 29 -1.22 -4.57 -14.67
CA SER A 29 0.17 -5.04 -14.62
C SER A 29 0.31 -6.15 -13.60
N ARG A 30 1.42 -6.85 -13.63
CA ARG A 30 1.90 -7.50 -12.42
C ARG A 30 2.62 -6.49 -11.54
N PHE A 31 2.69 -6.80 -10.25
CA PHE A 31 3.47 -6.02 -9.25
C PHE A 31 2.95 -4.59 -9.04
N ILE A 32 1.66 -4.33 -9.25
CA ILE A 32 1.00 -3.12 -8.75
C ILE A 32 1.04 -3.13 -7.22
N ASP A 33 0.85 -4.30 -6.66
CA ASP A 33 1.16 -4.67 -5.30
C ASP A 33 2.68 -4.98 -5.19
N ASP A 34 3.54 -4.10 -4.68
CA ASP A 34 3.13 -2.78 -4.14
C ASP A 34 3.82 -1.60 -4.85
N LYS A 35 4.20 -1.74 -6.12
CA LYS A 35 4.81 -0.63 -6.89
C LYS A 35 3.85 0.54 -7.11
N GLY A 36 2.54 0.28 -7.04
CA GLY A 36 1.53 1.33 -7.12
C GLY A 36 1.66 2.33 -5.97
N SER A 37 1.82 1.84 -4.76
CA SER A 37 2.00 2.69 -3.57
C SER A 37 3.38 3.34 -3.55
N VAL A 38 4.42 2.65 -4.02
CA VAL A 38 5.74 3.27 -4.23
C VAL A 38 5.63 4.49 -5.14
N CYS A 39 4.91 4.37 -6.26
CA CYS A 39 4.66 5.51 -7.17
C CYS A 39 3.87 6.64 -6.48
N ALA A 40 2.86 6.32 -5.68
CA ALA A 40 2.08 7.31 -4.94
C ALA A 40 2.95 8.07 -3.93
N ILE A 41 3.81 7.39 -3.19
CA ILE A 41 4.77 8.00 -2.25
C ILE A 41 5.75 8.90 -3.01
N LEU A 42 6.35 8.41 -4.08
CA LEU A 42 7.31 9.20 -4.87
C LEU A 42 6.67 10.45 -5.46
N ALA A 43 5.41 10.36 -5.91
CA ALA A 43 4.67 11.52 -6.42
C ALA A 43 4.42 12.58 -5.33
N VAL A 44 4.12 12.16 -4.09
CA VAL A 44 4.00 13.07 -2.94
C VAL A 44 5.33 13.75 -2.66
N LEU A 45 6.42 12.99 -2.60
CA LEU A 45 7.76 13.53 -2.34
C LEU A 45 8.18 14.53 -3.42
N GLU A 46 7.94 14.23 -4.69
CA GLU A 46 8.23 15.12 -5.79
C GLU A 46 7.38 16.40 -5.72
N TYR A 47 6.08 16.28 -5.46
CA TYR A 47 5.19 17.42 -5.29
C TYR A 47 5.66 18.33 -4.15
N MET A 48 5.97 17.77 -2.99
CA MET A 48 6.47 18.53 -1.84
C MET A 48 7.81 19.21 -2.15
N SER A 49 8.74 18.48 -2.75
CA SER A 49 10.05 19.04 -3.15
C SER A 49 9.93 20.18 -4.14
N SER A 50 9.13 19.99 -5.20
CA SER A 50 8.93 21.00 -6.25
C SER A 50 8.25 22.27 -5.74
N ASN A 51 7.40 22.14 -4.72
CA ASN A 51 6.70 23.27 -4.09
C ASN A 51 7.37 23.78 -2.81
N LYS A 52 8.53 23.24 -2.43
CA LYS A 52 9.28 23.57 -1.21
C LYS A 52 8.44 23.41 0.06
N ILE A 53 7.61 22.38 0.08
CA ILE A 53 6.80 22.00 1.25
C ILE A 53 7.61 21.02 2.11
N LEU A 54 7.70 21.29 3.39
CA LEU A 54 8.32 20.37 4.34
C LEU A 54 7.22 19.66 5.14
N PRO A 55 7.41 18.39 5.51
CA PRO A 55 6.51 17.73 6.42
C PRO A 55 6.53 18.43 7.78
N LYS A 56 5.43 18.36 8.51
CA LYS A 56 5.29 19.00 9.82
C LYS A 56 6.15 18.32 10.89
N TYR A 57 6.41 17.04 10.73
CA TYR A 57 7.18 16.21 11.64
C TYR A 57 8.33 15.54 10.90
N ASP A 58 9.33 15.10 11.62
CA ASP A 58 10.38 14.25 11.08
C ASP A 58 9.76 13.00 10.46
N THR A 59 9.98 12.83 9.16
CA THR A 59 9.32 11.80 8.38
C THR A 59 10.36 10.92 7.69
N MET A 60 10.25 9.63 7.89
CA MET A 60 11.06 8.63 7.21
C MET A 60 10.18 7.86 6.21
N VAL A 61 10.73 7.60 5.03
CA VAL A 61 10.12 6.75 4.03
C VAL A 61 10.99 5.51 3.84
N TYR A 62 10.39 4.36 4.08
CA TYR A 62 11.03 3.06 3.86
C TYR A 62 10.42 2.39 2.65
N PHE A 63 11.25 1.96 1.71
CA PHE A 63 10.90 0.99 0.68
C PHE A 63 11.46 -0.35 1.10
N THR A 64 10.62 -1.17 1.66
CA THR A 64 11.04 -2.44 2.25
C THR A 64 11.23 -3.52 1.19
N ASN A 65 12.17 -4.43 1.46
CA ASN A 65 12.23 -5.73 0.81
C ASN A 65 11.63 -6.76 1.76
N TYR A 66 11.23 -7.93 1.26
CA TYR A 66 10.65 -9.02 2.06
C TYR A 66 9.29 -8.72 2.74
N GLU A 67 8.57 -7.69 2.32
CA GLU A 67 7.21 -7.44 2.80
C GLU A 67 6.32 -8.64 2.50
N GLU A 68 6.36 -9.15 1.26
CA GLU A 68 5.57 -10.27 0.73
C GLU A 68 5.80 -11.62 1.46
N VAL A 69 6.83 -11.71 2.26
CA VAL A 69 7.13 -12.86 3.11
C VAL A 69 7.08 -12.53 4.61
N GLY A 70 6.51 -11.36 4.95
CA GLY A 70 6.05 -11.01 6.29
C GLY A 70 7.10 -10.48 7.25
N HIS A 71 8.23 -9.92 6.77
CA HIS A 71 9.25 -9.36 7.66
C HIS A 71 10.00 -8.13 7.10
N GLY A 72 9.44 -7.45 6.10
CA GLY A 72 10.06 -6.28 5.46
C GLY A 72 10.43 -5.16 6.42
N ALA A 73 9.52 -4.80 7.31
CA ALA A 73 9.68 -3.70 8.27
C ALA A 73 10.05 -4.17 9.70
N ALA A 74 10.44 -5.42 9.89
CA ALA A 74 10.67 -6.00 11.23
C ALA A 74 11.78 -5.32 12.04
N THR A 75 12.63 -4.51 11.40
CA THR A 75 13.76 -3.82 12.05
C THR A 75 13.56 -2.32 12.20
N ILE A 76 12.40 -1.79 11.85
CA ILE A 76 12.10 -0.36 12.03
C ILE A 76 12.02 -0.07 13.53
N THR A 77 12.61 1.03 13.96
CA THR A 77 12.61 1.50 15.34
C THR A 77 12.50 3.02 15.43
N GLY A 78 12.12 3.53 16.60
CA GLY A 78 12.19 4.96 16.89
C GLY A 78 11.14 5.82 16.16
N VAL A 79 9.97 5.25 15.88
CA VAL A 79 8.85 5.96 15.27
C VAL A 79 7.63 5.95 16.21
N ASP A 80 6.89 7.07 16.26
CA ASP A 80 5.67 7.20 17.07
C ASP A 80 4.43 6.75 16.29
N GLU A 81 4.39 7.04 14.99
CA GLU A 81 3.33 6.64 14.07
C GLU A 81 3.96 5.92 12.87
N PHE A 82 3.38 4.79 12.47
CA PHE A 82 3.78 4.04 11.29
C PHE A 82 2.57 3.80 10.38
N VAL A 83 2.60 4.37 9.19
CA VAL A 83 1.59 4.13 8.16
C VAL A 83 2.19 3.27 7.07
N ALA A 84 1.71 2.04 6.94
CA ALA A 84 1.98 1.25 5.75
C ALA A 84 1.14 1.80 4.60
N VAL A 85 1.79 2.02 3.46
CA VAL A 85 1.12 2.38 2.21
C VAL A 85 1.28 1.16 1.31
N ASP A 86 0.27 0.32 1.34
CA ASP A 86 0.20 -0.97 0.67
C ASP A 86 -0.98 -0.93 -0.32
N MET A 87 -1.58 -2.03 -0.65
CA MET A 87 -2.79 -2.05 -1.46
C MET A 87 -4.03 -2.39 -0.63
N GLY A 88 -5.21 -2.00 -1.10
CA GLY A 88 -6.49 -2.46 -0.60
C GLY A 88 -7.00 -3.62 -1.44
N CYS A 89 -7.35 -4.74 -0.80
CA CYS A 89 -7.92 -5.87 -1.50
C CYS A 89 -9.27 -5.52 -2.12
N VAL A 90 -9.49 -5.92 -3.37
CA VAL A 90 -10.79 -5.85 -4.05
C VAL A 90 -11.31 -7.25 -4.24
N GLY A 91 -12.49 -7.55 -3.72
CA GLY A 91 -13.08 -8.89 -3.79
C GLY A 91 -14.46 -8.98 -3.19
N LEU A 92 -15.01 -10.18 -3.17
CA LEU A 92 -16.29 -10.46 -2.52
C LEU A 92 -16.17 -10.18 -1.02
N ASP A 93 -17.25 -9.66 -0.45
CA ASP A 93 -17.36 -9.31 0.98
C ASP A 93 -16.39 -8.20 1.46
N LEU A 94 -15.74 -7.47 0.54
CA LEU A 94 -14.92 -6.30 0.82
C LEU A 94 -15.62 -5.04 0.28
N ALA A 95 -15.44 -3.92 0.98
CA ALA A 95 -16.02 -2.64 0.57
C ALA A 95 -15.18 -1.95 -0.52
N GLY A 96 -13.92 -2.34 -0.67
CA GLY A 96 -12.95 -1.73 -1.57
C GLY A 96 -13.29 -1.90 -3.04
N ASN A 97 -12.86 -0.93 -3.82
CA ASN A 97 -12.89 -0.93 -5.29
C ASN A 97 -11.65 -0.23 -5.83
N GLU A 98 -11.39 -0.36 -7.13
CA GLU A 98 -10.17 0.17 -7.75
C GLU A 98 -10.10 1.72 -7.78
N TYR A 99 -11.21 2.42 -7.54
CA TYR A 99 -11.28 3.89 -7.61
C TYR A 99 -11.03 4.59 -6.28
N SER A 100 -11.01 3.84 -5.18
CA SER A 100 -10.92 4.39 -3.83
C SER A 100 -9.55 4.14 -3.19
N VAL A 101 -9.19 4.99 -2.24
CA VAL A 101 -8.20 4.62 -1.23
C VAL A 101 -8.89 3.78 -0.16
N SER A 102 -8.30 2.64 0.15
CA SER A 102 -8.69 1.80 1.27
C SER A 102 -7.98 2.27 2.54
N ILE A 103 -8.72 2.36 3.64
CA ILE A 103 -8.21 2.59 4.99
C ILE A 103 -8.55 1.34 5.79
N CYS A 104 -7.54 0.57 6.18
CA CYS A 104 -7.75 -0.69 6.85
C CYS A 104 -8.01 -0.49 8.34
N ALA A 105 -9.18 -0.92 8.82
CA ALA A 105 -9.50 -0.87 10.24
C ALA A 105 -8.92 -2.05 11.01
N LYS A 106 -8.79 -3.21 10.33
CA LYS A 106 -8.30 -4.47 10.92
C LYS A 106 -7.78 -5.38 9.82
N ASP A 107 -6.67 -6.03 10.09
CA ASP A 107 -6.17 -7.13 9.26
C ASP A 107 -6.21 -8.48 10.00
N SER A 108 -5.58 -9.52 9.43
CA SER A 108 -5.50 -10.85 10.04
C SER A 108 -4.75 -10.88 11.37
N SER A 109 -3.92 -9.87 11.64
CA SER A 109 -3.11 -9.77 12.87
C SER A 109 -3.84 -9.05 14.01
N GLY A 110 -4.88 -8.29 13.69
CA GLY A 110 -5.67 -7.55 14.67
C GLY A 110 -6.06 -6.14 14.21
N PRO A 111 -6.68 -5.34 15.09
CA PRO A 111 -7.06 -3.97 14.76
C PRO A 111 -5.83 -3.07 14.65
N TYR A 112 -5.90 -2.11 13.73
CA TYR A 112 -4.98 -0.98 13.69
C TYR A 112 -5.29 0.05 14.78
N ASN A 113 -4.38 1.00 15.00
CA ASN A 113 -4.60 2.03 16.03
C ASN A 113 -5.84 2.86 15.73
N TYR A 114 -6.78 2.92 16.65
CA TYR A 114 -8.08 3.56 16.45
C TYR A 114 -7.95 5.07 16.18
N GLU A 115 -7.10 5.78 16.94
CA GLU A 115 -6.94 7.23 16.78
C GLU A 115 -6.34 7.58 15.43
N LEU A 116 -5.28 6.86 15.03
CA LEU A 116 -4.61 7.09 13.75
C LEU A 116 -5.51 6.74 12.57
N THR A 117 -6.22 5.61 12.64
CA THR A 117 -7.20 5.21 11.61
C THR A 117 -8.33 6.23 11.50
N THR A 118 -8.86 6.71 12.63
CA THR A 118 -9.90 7.75 12.66
C THR A 118 -9.41 9.05 12.04
N LYS A 119 -8.18 9.49 12.36
CA LYS A 119 -7.55 10.66 11.73
C LYS A 119 -7.51 10.55 10.21
N LEU A 120 -7.10 9.40 9.69
CA LEU A 120 -7.04 9.16 8.24
C LEU A 120 -8.44 9.18 7.59
N ILE A 121 -9.44 8.59 8.25
CA ILE A 121 -10.85 8.63 7.80
C ILE A 121 -11.37 10.08 7.76
N GLU A 122 -11.11 10.87 8.80
CA GLU A 122 -11.53 12.27 8.87
C GLU A 122 -10.84 13.12 7.79
N LEU A 123 -9.55 12.91 7.54
CA LEU A 123 -8.82 13.58 6.46
C LEU A 123 -9.45 13.25 5.11
N ALA A 124 -9.72 11.98 4.83
CA ALA A 124 -10.34 11.56 3.59
C ALA A 124 -11.75 12.17 3.42
N LYS A 125 -12.56 12.11 4.46
CA LYS A 125 -13.93 12.65 4.49
C LYS A 125 -13.97 14.16 4.27
N ASN A 126 -13.17 14.91 5.04
CA ASN A 126 -13.16 16.38 5.00
C ASN A 126 -12.64 16.92 3.66
N ASN A 127 -11.77 16.16 2.99
CA ASN A 127 -11.22 16.52 1.68
C ASN A 127 -11.96 15.85 0.52
N LYS A 128 -13.09 15.19 0.77
CA LYS A 128 -13.95 14.59 -0.25
C LYS A 128 -13.21 13.57 -1.13
N LEU A 129 -12.30 12.82 -0.55
CA LEU A 129 -11.64 11.72 -1.25
C LEU A 129 -12.63 10.57 -1.46
N ASN A 130 -12.44 9.82 -2.52
CA ASN A 130 -13.11 8.53 -2.66
C ASN A 130 -12.36 7.50 -1.80
N TYR A 131 -12.94 7.10 -0.68
CA TYR A 131 -12.31 6.19 0.28
C TYR A 131 -13.29 5.13 0.76
N VAL A 132 -12.75 4.04 1.23
CA VAL A 132 -13.48 2.98 1.93
C VAL A 132 -12.76 2.64 3.23
N VAL A 133 -13.51 2.13 4.20
CA VAL A 133 -12.95 1.52 5.41
C VAL A 133 -13.21 0.03 5.33
N ASP A 134 -12.15 -0.76 5.43
CA ASP A 134 -12.24 -2.19 5.14
C ASP A 134 -11.53 -3.04 6.20
N ILE A 135 -11.77 -4.33 6.16
CA ILE A 135 -11.18 -5.36 7.01
C ILE A 135 -10.63 -6.46 6.12
N PHE A 136 -9.35 -6.80 6.31
CA PHE A 136 -8.67 -7.84 5.52
C PHE A 136 -8.41 -9.08 6.38
N PRO A 137 -9.30 -10.09 6.36
CA PRO A 137 -9.20 -11.23 7.29
C PRO A 137 -8.03 -12.18 7.00
N TYR A 138 -7.43 -12.12 5.81
CA TYR A 138 -6.41 -13.07 5.36
C TYR A 138 -5.06 -12.41 5.03
N TYR A 139 -4.95 -11.11 5.16
CA TYR A 139 -3.75 -10.34 4.84
C TYR A 139 -3.23 -9.60 6.05
N SER A 140 -1.96 -9.26 6.02
CA SER A 140 -1.31 -8.42 7.01
C SER A 140 -0.39 -7.42 6.28
N SER A 141 0.30 -6.56 7.01
CA SER A 141 1.18 -5.54 6.45
C SER A 141 2.49 -5.45 7.19
N ASP A 142 3.38 -4.62 6.68
CA ASP A 142 4.63 -4.25 7.34
C ASP A 142 4.42 -3.68 8.76
N VAL A 143 3.33 -2.94 9.00
CA VAL A 143 2.97 -2.48 10.36
C VAL A 143 2.78 -3.68 11.29
N SER A 144 1.99 -4.65 10.85
CA SER A 144 1.72 -5.85 11.65
C SER A 144 2.99 -6.65 11.94
N ALA A 145 3.89 -6.71 10.97
CA ALA A 145 5.20 -7.36 11.13
C ALA A 145 6.07 -6.63 12.17
N SER A 146 6.13 -5.29 12.10
CA SER A 146 6.90 -4.46 13.04
C SER A 146 6.35 -4.56 14.47
N LEU A 147 5.03 -4.49 14.66
CA LEU A 147 4.41 -4.63 15.98
C LEU A 147 4.70 -5.99 16.60
N ARG A 148 4.63 -7.07 15.80
CA ARG A 148 5.01 -8.42 16.27
C ARG A 148 6.50 -8.53 16.62
N SER A 149 7.34 -7.74 15.98
CA SER A 149 8.79 -7.67 16.27
C SER A 149 9.13 -6.78 17.47
N GLY A 150 8.14 -6.18 18.12
CA GLY A 150 8.32 -5.41 19.35
C GLY A 150 8.35 -3.89 19.17
N LEU A 151 8.01 -3.38 17.99
CA LEU A 151 7.85 -1.94 17.80
C LEU A 151 6.61 -1.45 18.56
N ASP A 152 6.79 -0.47 19.44
CA ASP A 152 5.70 0.20 20.17
C ASP A 152 5.39 1.53 19.48
N CYS A 153 4.39 1.52 18.60
CA CYS A 153 3.94 2.70 17.87
C CYS A 153 2.46 2.62 17.50
N LYS A 154 1.88 3.74 17.08
CA LYS A 154 0.56 3.77 16.46
C LYS A 154 0.69 3.31 15.00
N GLY A 155 0.02 2.22 14.65
CA GLY A 155 0.06 1.68 13.29
C GLY A 155 -1.23 1.92 12.51
N ALA A 156 -1.11 2.19 11.22
CA ALA A 156 -2.23 2.25 10.28
C ALA A 156 -1.82 1.68 8.91
N LEU A 157 -2.81 1.35 8.10
CA LEU A 157 -2.62 0.84 6.74
C LEU A 157 -3.58 1.54 5.79
N ILE A 158 -3.05 2.08 4.70
CA ILE A 158 -3.80 2.66 3.59
C ILE A 158 -3.27 2.13 2.26
N GLY A 159 -4.07 2.22 1.21
CA GLY A 159 -3.60 1.89 -0.15
C GLY A 159 -4.68 1.95 -1.20
N SER A 160 -4.29 1.97 -2.46
CA SER A 160 -5.25 1.92 -3.56
C SER A 160 -5.91 0.54 -3.68
N GLY A 161 -7.16 0.49 -4.11
CA GLY A 161 -7.82 -0.78 -4.39
C GLY A 161 -7.14 -1.50 -5.56
N VAL A 162 -6.71 -2.74 -5.33
CA VAL A 162 -6.09 -3.61 -6.34
C VAL A 162 -6.87 -4.92 -6.44
N CYS A 163 -7.34 -5.22 -7.65
CA CYS A 163 -7.99 -6.48 -7.97
C CYS A 163 -6.95 -7.50 -8.40
N ALA A 164 -7.13 -8.76 -8.01
CA ALA A 164 -6.27 -9.90 -8.35
C ALA A 164 -4.80 -9.72 -7.91
N SER A 165 -4.58 -9.15 -6.70
CA SER A 165 -3.27 -9.07 -6.05
C SER A 165 -2.53 -10.42 -6.12
N HIS A 166 -1.21 -10.36 -6.32
CA HIS A 166 -0.30 -11.48 -6.60
C HIS A 166 -0.55 -12.19 -7.95
N GLY A 167 -1.50 -11.70 -8.74
CA GLY A 167 -1.79 -12.20 -10.08
C GLY A 167 -1.46 -11.22 -11.22
N MET A 168 -2.29 -11.18 -12.24
CA MET A 168 -2.33 -10.09 -13.21
C MET A 168 -3.29 -9.04 -12.67
N GLU A 169 -2.72 -8.01 -12.09
CA GLU A 169 -3.42 -7.06 -11.26
C GLU A 169 -4.08 -5.93 -12.04
N ARG A 170 -5.04 -5.30 -11.41
CA ARG A 170 -5.73 -4.14 -11.95
C ARG A 170 -6.06 -3.15 -10.84
N THR A 171 -5.76 -1.88 -11.09
CA THR A 171 -6.22 -0.74 -10.30
C THR A 171 -6.67 0.39 -11.22
N HIS A 172 -7.19 1.48 -10.68
CA HIS A 172 -7.53 2.67 -11.43
C HIS A 172 -6.67 3.85 -10.99
N LEU A 173 -6.34 4.77 -11.90
CA LEU A 173 -5.57 5.97 -11.59
C LEU A 173 -6.22 6.81 -10.48
N ASP A 174 -7.55 6.82 -10.39
CA ASP A 174 -8.26 7.53 -9.31
C ASP A 174 -7.95 6.93 -7.93
N GLY A 175 -7.83 5.60 -7.82
CA GLY A 175 -7.45 4.94 -6.56
C GLY A 175 -6.05 5.33 -6.12
N LEU A 176 -5.08 5.29 -7.05
CA LEU A 176 -3.71 5.75 -6.80
C LEU A 176 -3.68 7.23 -6.41
N PHE A 177 -4.47 8.07 -7.11
CA PHE A 177 -4.54 9.50 -6.83
C PHE A 177 -5.19 9.81 -5.47
N ASN A 178 -6.24 9.09 -5.08
CA ASN A 178 -6.83 9.22 -3.75
C ASN A 178 -5.86 8.79 -2.65
N THR A 179 -5.09 7.73 -2.88
CA THR A 179 -4.03 7.28 -1.97
C THR A 179 -2.94 8.33 -1.81
N MET A 180 -2.43 8.85 -2.94
CA MET A 180 -1.45 9.95 -2.95
C MET A 180 -1.95 11.17 -2.20
N LYS A 181 -3.20 11.59 -2.44
CA LYS A 181 -3.80 12.74 -1.74
C LYS A 181 -3.94 12.50 -0.25
N LEU A 182 -4.42 11.32 0.17
CA LEU A 182 -4.55 11.01 1.60
C LEU A 182 -3.20 11.04 2.29
N LEU A 183 -2.18 10.48 1.66
CA LEU A 183 -0.82 10.49 2.18
C LEU A 183 -0.25 11.91 2.30
N TYR A 184 -0.50 12.77 1.32
CA TYR A 184 -0.09 14.18 1.39
C TYR A 184 -0.79 14.98 2.51
N LEU A 185 -2.05 14.66 2.78
CA LEU A 185 -2.86 15.34 3.80
C LEU A 185 -2.53 14.89 5.23
N TYR A 186 -1.99 13.69 5.35
CA TYR A 186 -1.56 13.11 6.61
C TYR A 186 -0.29 13.77 7.13
#